data_41de84bad206b338a6a07e4d8d0c21cc
#
_entry.id   41de84bad206b338a6a07e4d8d0c21cc
#
_cell.length_a   1.000
_cell.length_b   1.000
_cell.length_c   1.000
_cell.angle_alpha   90.00
_cell.angle_beta   90.00
_cell.angle_gamma   90.00
#
_symmetry.space_group_name_H-M   'P 1'
#
loop_
_entity.id
_entity.type
_entity.pdbx_description
1 polymer ?
#
loop_
_entity_poly.entity_id
_entity_poly.type
_entity_poly.pdbx_seq_one_letter_code
_entity_poly.pdbx_strand_id
1 'polypeptide(L)'
;MPGKQMLCCILISIISEGDMKIFISLFLFIISTSSFADDITHAGVVRIEGLITEKTCIISDESKNFTVNMPDVPSSSVRSAGDVTEKVYFSITLTRCGSDVGNAYIKFTGNTVSEDASLYKLEEGSVEGLALTIFDKNKGSISNDVKSIGFSLTPSVDNILHFFAAYKALKNNVQPGDANASVSFIITYD
;
A
#
# COMPACT_ATOMS: atom_id res chain seq x y z
N MET A 1 -35.38 31.43 -15.12
CA MET A 1 -35.12 32.89 -15.23
C MET A 1 -35.42 33.32 -16.66
N PRO A 2 -36.37 34.19 -16.87
CA PRO A 2 -36.78 34.65 -18.20
C PRO A 2 -35.98 35.87 -18.60
N GLY A 3 -35.68 36.01 -19.86
CA GLY A 3 -35.11 37.28 -20.33
C GLY A 3 -34.41 37.19 -21.67
N LYS A 4 -35.16 37.42 -22.72
CA LYS A 4 -34.90 38.47 -23.74
C LYS A 4 -35.79 38.27 -24.95
N GLN A 5 -37.08 38.62 -24.79
CA GLN A 5 -37.81 39.17 -25.89
C GLN A 5 -37.54 40.68 -25.86
N MET A 6 -36.93 41.22 -26.89
CA MET A 6 -37.10 42.62 -27.34
C MET A 6 -36.12 42.87 -28.48
N LEU A 7 -36.62 42.91 -29.69
CA LEU A 7 -36.26 43.89 -30.70
C LEU A 7 -36.83 43.48 -32.04
N CYS A 8 -38.09 43.75 -32.26
CA CYS A 8 -38.63 43.78 -33.63
C CYS A 8 -39.90 44.62 -33.71
N CYS A 9 -39.72 45.88 -33.42
CA CYS A 9 -40.74 46.89 -33.75
C CYS A 9 -40.01 48.24 -33.90
N ILE A 10 -39.62 48.58 -35.08
CA ILE A 10 -39.49 49.98 -35.60
C ILE A 10 -38.95 49.81 -37.03
N LEU A 11 -39.87 49.85 -38.00
CA LEU A 11 -39.62 50.37 -39.35
C LEU A 11 -40.91 50.19 -40.21
N ILE A 12 -41.93 50.93 -39.82
CA ILE A 12 -43.05 51.17 -40.70
C ILE A 12 -43.21 52.67 -40.78
N SER A 13 -42.61 53.25 -41.76
CA SER A 13 -43.08 54.52 -42.33
C SER A 13 -42.25 54.83 -43.59
N ILE A 14 -42.97 55.06 -44.66
CA ILE A 14 -42.58 55.55 -45.97
C ILE A 14 -42.59 54.47 -47.06
N ILE A 15 -43.73 54.20 -47.60
CA ILE A 15 -43.89 53.50 -48.89
C ILE A 15 -44.90 54.24 -49.71
N SER A 16 -44.44 54.72 -50.83
CA SER A 16 -45.24 55.28 -51.94
C SER A 16 -45.99 54.14 -52.68
N GLU A 17 -47.19 54.42 -53.13
CA GLU A 17 -48.19 53.49 -53.65
C GLU A 17 -47.84 52.63 -54.92
N GLY A 18 -46.60 52.64 -55.38
CA GLY A 18 -46.19 51.90 -56.59
C GLY A 18 -45.57 50.53 -56.35
N ASP A 19 -45.03 50.24 -55.18
CA ASP A 19 -44.11 49.07 -54.96
C ASP A 19 -44.67 48.01 -54.00
N MET A 20 -45.92 48.09 -53.64
CA MET A 20 -46.54 47.21 -52.61
C MET A 20 -46.53 45.70 -52.96
N LYS A 21 -46.59 45.33 -54.25
CA LYS A 21 -46.60 43.95 -54.68
C LYS A 21 -45.26 43.28 -54.57
N ILE A 22 -44.17 44.03 -54.73
CA ILE A 22 -42.79 43.52 -54.62
C ILE A 22 -42.44 43.34 -53.16
N PHE A 23 -42.85 44.21 -52.28
CA PHE A 23 -42.62 44.11 -50.84
C PHE A 23 -43.40 42.97 -50.17
N ILE A 24 -44.63 42.68 -50.59
CA ILE A 24 -45.35 41.55 -50.07
C ILE A 24 -44.70 40.22 -50.47
N SER A 25 -44.21 40.07 -51.72
CA SER A 25 -43.47 38.89 -52.16
C SER A 25 -42.15 38.71 -51.42
N LEU A 26 -41.43 39.77 -51.10
CA LEU A 26 -40.16 39.72 -50.36
C LEU A 26 -40.41 39.41 -48.85
N PHE A 27 -41.53 39.89 -48.29
CA PHE A 27 -41.86 39.65 -46.87
C PHE A 27 -42.30 38.19 -46.61
N LEU A 28 -42.94 37.52 -47.60
CA LEU A 28 -43.28 36.12 -47.50
C LEU A 28 -42.07 35.18 -47.56
N PHE A 29 -40.94 35.64 -48.13
CA PHE A 29 -39.73 34.83 -48.22
C PHE A 29 -38.88 34.84 -46.98
N ILE A 30 -39.06 35.78 -46.05
CA ILE A 30 -38.31 35.94 -44.83
C ILE A 30 -38.87 35.14 -43.64
N ILE A 31 -40.11 34.61 -43.75
CA ILE A 31 -40.79 33.91 -42.64
C ILE A 31 -40.44 32.40 -42.56
N SER A 32 -39.63 31.86 -43.50
CA SER A 32 -39.46 30.42 -43.66
C SER A 32 -38.17 29.86 -43.05
N THR A 33 -37.45 30.55 -42.14
CA THR A 33 -36.24 30.00 -41.51
C THR A 33 -36.20 30.19 -39.99
N SER A 34 -37.28 29.91 -39.29
CA SER A 34 -37.17 29.60 -37.85
C SER A 34 -36.96 28.09 -37.68
N SER A 35 -35.77 27.62 -37.95
CA SER A 35 -35.30 26.33 -37.49
C SER A 35 -35.17 26.41 -35.97
N PHE A 36 -36.16 25.96 -35.24
CA PHE A 36 -35.98 25.65 -33.83
C PHE A 36 -35.08 24.42 -33.77
N ALA A 37 -33.78 24.64 -33.50
CA ALA A 37 -32.91 23.56 -33.03
C ALA A 37 -33.40 23.21 -31.61
N ASP A 38 -34.17 22.13 -31.53
CA ASP A 38 -34.44 21.50 -30.24
C ASP A 38 -33.09 21.01 -29.70
N ASP A 39 -32.59 21.64 -28.65
CA ASP A 39 -31.40 21.21 -27.93
C ASP A 39 -31.76 19.92 -27.19
N ILE A 40 -31.56 18.79 -27.86
CA ILE A 40 -31.86 17.47 -27.30
C ILE A 40 -30.76 17.18 -26.26
N THR A 41 -30.99 17.60 -25.01
CA THR A 41 -30.14 17.25 -23.90
C THR A 41 -30.39 15.79 -23.50
N HIS A 42 -29.42 14.95 -23.73
CA HIS A 42 -29.45 13.57 -23.27
C HIS A 42 -28.86 13.53 -21.86
N ALA A 43 -29.69 13.27 -20.86
CA ALA A 43 -29.24 13.04 -19.48
C ALA A 43 -29.04 11.55 -19.25
N GLY A 44 -27.87 11.18 -18.74
CA GLY A 44 -27.56 9.82 -18.33
C GLY A 44 -27.26 9.80 -16.83
N VAL A 45 -27.54 8.69 -16.17
CA VAL A 45 -27.17 8.45 -14.77
C VAL A 45 -25.98 7.48 -14.75
N VAL A 46 -24.88 7.91 -14.17
CA VAL A 46 -23.74 7.04 -13.88
C VAL A 46 -23.85 6.62 -12.41
N ARG A 47 -24.03 5.31 -12.20
CA ARG A 47 -24.03 4.72 -10.86
C ARG A 47 -22.62 4.19 -10.57
N ILE A 48 -22.02 4.69 -9.50
CA ILE A 48 -20.70 4.26 -9.04
C ILE A 48 -20.93 3.48 -7.75
N GLU A 49 -20.55 2.21 -7.77
CA GLU A 49 -20.62 1.33 -6.62
C GLU A 49 -19.21 0.90 -6.26
N GLY A 50 -18.86 0.93 -4.99
CA GLY A 50 -17.56 0.51 -4.47
C GLY A 50 -17.72 -0.09 -3.08
N LEU A 51 -16.85 -1.06 -2.76
CA LEU A 51 -16.75 -1.66 -1.43
C LEU A 51 -15.46 -1.20 -0.79
N ILE A 52 -15.55 -0.64 0.43
CA ILE A 52 -14.39 -0.33 1.27
C ILE A 52 -14.28 -1.47 2.28
N THR A 53 -13.13 -2.17 2.28
CA THR A 53 -12.87 -3.27 3.20
C THR A 53 -11.77 -2.90 4.18
N GLU A 54 -11.90 -3.36 5.43
CA GLU A 54 -10.91 -3.17 6.48
C GLU A 54 -10.06 -4.44 6.66
N LYS A 55 -9.21 -4.74 5.65
CA LYS A 55 -8.34 -5.92 5.67
C LYS A 55 -6.93 -5.63 6.19
N THR A 56 -6.78 -4.70 7.11
CA THR A 56 -5.48 -4.29 7.64
C THR A 56 -5.50 -4.14 9.15
N CYS A 57 -4.31 -4.15 9.75
CA CYS A 57 -4.09 -3.80 11.15
C CYS A 57 -3.12 -2.62 11.25
N ILE A 58 -3.02 -2.02 12.42
CA ILE A 58 -1.99 -1.04 12.75
C ILE A 58 -0.89 -1.75 13.53
N ILE A 59 0.37 -1.53 13.16
CA ILE A 59 1.52 -1.99 13.95
C ILE A 59 1.57 -1.13 15.22
N SER A 60 1.69 -1.75 16.39
CA SER A 60 1.86 -1.00 17.65
C SER A 60 3.12 -0.14 17.60
N ASP A 61 3.12 0.99 18.30
CA ASP A 61 4.27 1.91 18.24
C ASP A 61 5.54 1.27 18.78
N GLU A 62 5.44 0.40 19.77
CA GLU A 62 6.54 -0.38 20.34
C GLU A 62 7.10 -1.41 19.37
N SER A 63 6.30 -1.83 18.37
CA SER A 63 6.71 -2.82 17.38
C SER A 63 7.19 -2.21 16.06
N LYS A 64 7.09 -0.89 15.88
CA LYS A 64 7.59 -0.23 14.65
C LYS A 64 9.10 -0.17 14.58
N ASN A 65 9.72 0.16 15.71
CA ASN A 65 11.18 0.25 15.86
C ASN A 65 11.55 -0.27 17.24
N PHE A 66 12.23 -1.40 17.31
CA PHE A 66 12.61 -2.01 18.57
C PHE A 66 13.96 -2.72 18.44
N THR A 67 14.61 -2.95 19.58
CA THR A 67 15.86 -3.70 19.66
C THR A 67 15.61 -5.03 20.35
N VAL A 68 16.08 -6.11 19.72
CA VAL A 68 16.15 -7.44 20.35
C VAL A 68 17.50 -7.56 21.01
N ASN A 69 17.52 -7.55 22.33
CA ASN A 69 18.77 -7.73 23.08
C ASN A 69 19.16 -9.22 23.10
N MET A 70 20.21 -9.56 22.40
CA MET A 70 20.79 -10.89 22.40
C MET A 70 21.66 -11.05 23.64
N PRO A 71 21.61 -12.19 24.35
CA PRO A 71 22.50 -12.44 25.47
C PRO A 71 23.94 -12.63 25.00
N ASP A 72 24.88 -12.50 25.91
CA ASP A 72 26.29 -12.83 25.66
C ASP A 72 26.39 -14.31 25.27
N VAL A 73 27.01 -14.57 24.11
CA VAL A 73 27.20 -15.90 23.58
C VAL A 73 28.63 -16.36 23.81
N PRO A 74 28.85 -17.43 24.59
CA PRO A 74 30.17 -17.99 24.72
C PRO A 74 30.70 -18.50 23.36
N SER A 75 31.95 -18.24 23.02
CA SER A 75 32.55 -18.73 21.76
C SER A 75 32.53 -20.26 21.66
N SER A 76 32.38 -20.95 22.78
CA SER A 76 32.14 -22.40 22.84
C SER A 76 30.83 -22.86 22.22
N SER A 77 29.83 -21.98 22.05
CA SER A 77 28.55 -22.27 21.43
C SER A 77 28.58 -22.15 19.90
N VAL A 78 29.65 -21.61 19.33
CA VAL A 78 29.81 -21.32 17.89
C VAL A 78 31.18 -21.79 17.39
N ARG A 79 31.56 -23.01 17.74
CA ARG A 79 32.88 -23.61 17.41
C ARG A 79 32.96 -24.11 15.98
N SER A 80 31.86 -24.61 15.45
CA SER A 80 31.78 -25.23 14.13
C SER A 80 30.85 -24.46 13.20
N ALA A 81 31.21 -24.40 11.95
CA ALA A 81 30.30 -23.87 10.92
C ALA A 81 28.95 -24.60 10.98
N GLY A 82 27.87 -23.86 11.00
CA GLY A 82 26.50 -24.37 11.13
C GLY A 82 25.95 -24.38 12.56
N ASP A 83 26.79 -24.19 13.58
CA ASP A 83 26.31 -24.04 14.97
C ASP A 83 25.35 -22.87 15.07
N VAL A 84 24.25 -23.05 15.82
CA VAL A 84 23.24 -22.03 16.08
C VAL A 84 23.13 -21.80 17.57
N THR A 85 23.16 -20.54 17.98
CA THR A 85 23.01 -20.16 19.37
C THR A 85 21.62 -20.41 19.92
N GLU A 86 21.43 -20.20 21.23
CA GLU A 86 20.10 -20.18 21.81
C GLU A 86 19.21 -19.14 21.10
N LYS A 87 17.93 -19.51 20.88
CA LYS A 87 16.96 -18.67 20.22
C LYS A 87 16.35 -17.66 21.19
N VAL A 88 16.50 -16.39 20.89
CA VAL A 88 15.95 -15.27 21.66
C VAL A 88 14.57 -14.89 21.10
N TYR A 89 13.58 -14.88 21.95
CA TYR A 89 12.20 -14.51 21.62
C TYR A 89 12.06 -13.01 21.34
N PHE A 90 11.26 -12.67 20.34
CA PHE A 90 10.72 -11.34 20.12
C PHE A 90 9.34 -11.42 19.48
N SER A 91 8.59 -10.31 19.52
CA SER A 91 7.24 -10.28 18.95
C SER A 91 6.97 -8.97 18.23
N ILE A 92 6.03 -9.03 17.28
CA ILE A 92 5.44 -7.88 16.60
C ILE A 92 3.96 -7.87 16.95
N THR A 93 3.48 -6.77 17.51
CA THR A 93 2.08 -6.60 17.92
C THR A 93 1.32 -5.80 16.89
N LEU A 94 0.20 -6.35 16.43
CA LEU A 94 -0.76 -5.72 15.54
C LEU A 94 -2.02 -5.36 16.32
N THR A 95 -2.46 -4.12 16.19
CA THR A 95 -3.62 -3.57 16.89
C THR A 95 -4.66 -3.06 15.89
N ARG A 96 -5.87 -2.81 16.36
CA ARG A 96 -6.95 -2.23 15.53
C ARG A 96 -7.13 -2.94 14.20
N CYS A 97 -7.15 -4.25 14.22
CA CYS A 97 -7.41 -5.06 13.04
C CYS A 97 -8.87 -4.90 12.60
N GLY A 98 -9.09 -4.67 11.32
CA GLY A 98 -10.42 -4.53 10.73
C GLY A 98 -11.23 -5.82 10.81
N SER A 99 -12.54 -5.73 10.58
CA SER A 99 -13.47 -6.85 10.67
C SER A 99 -13.20 -7.96 9.65
N ASP A 100 -12.63 -7.61 8.50
CA ASP A 100 -12.44 -8.49 7.34
C ASP A 100 -11.01 -9.03 7.23
N VAL A 101 -10.19 -8.83 8.28
CA VAL A 101 -8.82 -9.33 8.30
C VAL A 101 -8.80 -10.85 8.43
N GLY A 102 -7.98 -11.51 7.60
CA GLY A 102 -7.77 -12.97 7.62
C GLY A 102 -6.43 -13.34 8.25
N ASN A 103 -5.39 -13.43 7.44
CA ASN A 103 -4.05 -13.77 7.90
C ASN A 103 -3.07 -12.63 7.64
N ALA A 104 -2.05 -12.51 8.51
CA ALA A 104 -0.88 -11.69 8.28
C ALA A 104 0.33 -12.57 7.91
N TYR A 105 1.13 -12.09 6.99
CA TYR A 105 2.40 -12.68 6.61
C TYR A 105 3.49 -11.63 6.80
N ILE A 106 4.57 -12.02 7.44
CA ILE A 106 5.71 -11.13 7.68
C ILE A 106 6.84 -11.53 6.73
N LYS A 107 7.46 -10.54 6.15
CA LYS A 107 8.65 -10.66 5.34
C LYS A 107 9.75 -9.81 5.96
N PHE A 108 10.86 -10.42 6.31
CA PHE A 108 12.03 -9.72 6.80
C PHE A 108 13.00 -9.44 5.67
N THR A 109 13.58 -8.23 5.65
CA THR A 109 14.53 -7.79 4.63
C THR A 109 15.72 -7.11 5.27
N GLY A 110 16.91 -7.42 4.77
CA GLY A 110 18.18 -6.85 5.27
C GLY A 110 19.34 -7.23 4.37
N ASN A 111 20.54 -6.78 4.73
CA ASN A 111 21.75 -7.23 4.07
C ASN A 111 21.95 -8.71 4.32
N THR A 112 22.31 -9.47 3.30
CA THR A 112 22.52 -10.91 3.39
C THR A 112 23.98 -11.29 3.31
N VAL A 113 24.27 -12.50 3.76
CA VAL A 113 25.58 -13.12 3.61
C VAL A 113 25.74 -13.61 2.17
N SER A 114 26.91 -13.38 1.56
CA SER A 114 27.17 -13.74 0.17
C SER A 114 27.07 -15.24 -0.10
N GLU A 115 27.48 -16.05 0.88
CA GLU A 115 27.50 -17.51 0.81
C GLU A 115 26.16 -18.15 1.09
N ASP A 116 25.27 -17.45 1.82
CA ASP A 116 23.94 -17.93 2.15
C ASP A 116 22.95 -16.74 2.25
N ALA A 117 22.25 -16.47 1.17
CA ALA A 117 21.26 -15.38 1.10
C ALA A 117 20.03 -15.58 2.01
N SER A 118 19.91 -16.71 2.70
CA SER A 118 18.88 -16.92 3.72
C SER A 118 19.22 -16.30 5.07
N LEU A 119 20.47 -15.91 5.27
CA LEU A 119 21.01 -15.37 6.51
C LEU A 119 21.25 -13.86 6.40
N TYR A 120 21.08 -13.16 7.51
CA TYR A 120 21.30 -11.71 7.58
C TYR A 120 22.73 -11.42 8.02
N LYS A 121 23.39 -10.56 7.26
CA LYS A 121 24.75 -10.11 7.54
C LYS A 121 24.75 -9.20 8.77
N LEU A 122 25.77 -9.34 9.60
CA LEU A 122 26.02 -8.41 10.70
C LEU A 122 26.52 -7.05 10.18
N GLU A 123 26.39 -6.02 10.98
CA GLU A 123 26.85 -4.67 10.68
C GLU A 123 28.38 -4.61 10.59
N GLU A 124 28.90 -3.57 9.93
CA GLU A 124 30.33 -3.31 9.84
C GLU A 124 30.95 -3.11 11.24
N GLY A 125 32.13 -3.69 11.47
CA GLY A 125 32.76 -3.69 12.78
C GLY A 125 32.35 -4.84 13.69
N SER A 126 31.32 -5.62 13.31
CA SER A 126 30.94 -6.83 14.04
C SER A 126 31.88 -8.01 13.73
N VAL A 127 31.78 -9.04 14.56
CA VAL A 127 32.55 -10.27 14.41
C VAL A 127 32.35 -10.94 13.06
N GLU A 128 33.42 -11.39 12.43
CA GLU A 128 33.36 -12.11 11.16
C GLU A 128 33.04 -13.60 11.33
N GLY A 129 32.29 -14.15 10.36
CA GLY A 129 31.95 -15.57 10.33
C GLY A 129 30.78 -15.95 11.21
N LEU A 130 29.95 -14.95 11.55
CA LEU A 130 28.68 -15.10 12.23
C LEU A 130 27.61 -14.39 11.40
N ALA A 131 26.39 -14.90 11.41
CA ALA A 131 25.23 -14.29 10.77
C ALA A 131 24.01 -14.38 11.67
N LEU A 132 23.06 -13.49 11.47
CA LEU A 132 21.75 -13.55 12.14
C LEU A 132 20.81 -14.43 11.35
N THR A 133 19.99 -15.22 12.04
CA THR A 133 18.89 -16.00 11.48
C THR A 133 17.61 -15.74 12.28
N ILE A 134 16.48 -15.65 11.59
CA ILE A 134 15.16 -15.41 12.19
C ILE A 134 14.30 -16.66 12.00
N PHE A 135 13.51 -16.99 13.01
CA PHE A 135 12.64 -18.14 13.01
C PHE A 135 11.21 -17.74 13.33
N ASP A 136 10.25 -18.45 12.77
CA ASP A 136 8.83 -18.34 13.10
C ASP A 136 8.50 -19.04 14.44
N LYS A 137 7.23 -18.95 14.83
CA LYS A 137 6.71 -19.61 16.06
C LYS A 137 6.90 -21.14 16.06
N ASN A 138 7.00 -21.78 14.89
CA ASN A 138 7.22 -23.21 14.74
C ASN A 138 8.72 -23.55 14.69
N LYS A 139 9.58 -22.56 14.90
CA LYS A 139 11.04 -22.66 14.82
C LYS A 139 11.57 -22.99 13.41
N GLY A 140 10.76 -22.77 12.36
CA GLY A 140 11.19 -22.76 10.98
C GLY A 140 11.98 -21.46 10.66
N SER A 141 13.11 -21.58 9.95
CA SER A 141 13.89 -20.41 9.53
C SER A 141 13.13 -19.60 8.49
N ILE A 142 13.12 -18.29 8.66
CA ILE A 142 12.56 -17.33 7.70
C ILE A 142 13.71 -16.70 6.93
N SER A 143 13.83 -17.06 5.66
CA SER A 143 14.87 -16.50 4.79
C SER A 143 14.58 -15.04 4.45
N ASN A 144 15.65 -14.31 4.10
CA ASN A 144 15.53 -12.92 3.64
C ASN A 144 14.59 -12.82 2.43
N ASP A 145 13.72 -11.81 2.46
CA ASP A 145 12.72 -11.51 1.42
C ASP A 145 11.68 -12.62 1.15
N VAL A 146 11.56 -13.61 2.06
CA VAL A 146 10.57 -14.69 1.99
C VAL A 146 9.46 -14.44 3.00
N LYS A 147 8.21 -14.69 2.60
CA LYS A 147 7.06 -14.60 3.51
C LYS A 147 7.14 -15.69 4.57
N SER A 148 6.83 -15.33 5.82
CA SER A 148 6.62 -16.27 6.92
C SER A 148 5.41 -17.18 6.67
N ILE A 149 5.20 -18.13 7.56
CA ILE A 149 3.89 -18.78 7.70
C ILE A 149 2.81 -17.74 8.00
N GLY A 150 1.55 -18.03 7.64
CA GLY A 150 0.41 -17.19 7.96
C GLY A 150 0.12 -17.16 9.46
N PHE A 151 -0.15 -15.98 9.98
CA PHE A 151 -0.66 -15.76 11.33
C PHE A 151 -2.13 -15.40 11.23
N SER A 152 -3.02 -16.26 11.71
CA SER A 152 -4.45 -15.96 11.77
C SER A 152 -4.69 -14.80 12.73
N LEU A 153 -5.41 -13.80 12.26
CA LEU A 153 -5.70 -12.59 13.01
C LEU A 153 -7.12 -12.62 13.58
N THR A 154 -7.28 -12.03 14.73
CA THR A 154 -8.58 -11.82 15.36
C THR A 154 -8.94 -10.34 15.29
N PRO A 155 -10.10 -9.99 14.68
CA PRO A 155 -10.54 -8.59 14.63
C PRO A 155 -10.69 -7.95 16.00
N SER A 156 -10.45 -6.65 16.07
CA SER A 156 -10.71 -5.79 17.24
C SER A 156 -9.94 -6.14 18.52
N VAL A 157 -8.94 -7.03 18.44
CA VAL A 157 -8.04 -7.35 19.56
C VAL A 157 -6.58 -7.22 19.12
N ASP A 158 -5.68 -7.16 20.09
CA ASP A 158 -4.25 -7.14 19.80
C ASP A 158 -3.78 -8.55 19.39
N ASN A 159 -3.11 -8.63 18.25
CA ASN A 159 -2.56 -9.86 17.72
C ASN A 159 -1.04 -9.84 17.86
N ILE A 160 -0.50 -10.78 18.62
CA ILE A 160 0.93 -10.88 18.90
C ILE A 160 1.55 -11.96 18.00
N LEU A 161 2.44 -11.55 17.12
CA LEU A 161 3.16 -12.43 16.20
C LEU A 161 4.52 -12.78 16.80
N HIS A 162 4.75 -14.06 17.01
CA HIS A 162 5.89 -14.60 17.75
C HIS A 162 7.02 -15.04 16.82
N PHE A 163 8.22 -14.57 17.11
CA PHE A 163 9.44 -14.87 16.37
C PHE A 163 10.60 -15.16 17.32
N PHE A 164 11.67 -15.69 16.75
CA PHE A 164 12.93 -15.89 17.45
C PHE A 164 14.09 -15.44 16.59
N ALA A 165 15.13 -14.95 17.22
CA ALA A 165 16.40 -14.59 16.60
C ALA A 165 17.51 -15.46 17.19
N ALA A 166 18.48 -15.84 16.37
CA ALA A 166 19.69 -16.52 16.82
C ALA A 166 20.86 -16.18 15.91
N TYR A 167 22.08 -16.38 16.39
CA TYR A 167 23.25 -16.34 15.54
C TYR A 167 23.58 -17.73 14.99
N LYS A 168 24.10 -17.77 13.77
CA LYS A 168 24.59 -18.99 13.10
C LYS A 168 26.03 -18.79 12.69
N ALA A 169 26.90 -19.72 13.08
CA ALA A 169 28.28 -19.72 12.68
C ALA A 169 28.43 -20.09 11.19
N LEU A 170 29.18 -19.28 10.45
CA LEU A 170 29.49 -19.48 9.03
C LEU A 170 30.84 -20.20 8.85
N LYS A 171 31.69 -20.10 9.85
CA LYS A 171 33.05 -20.72 9.88
C LYS A 171 33.32 -21.32 11.22
N ASN A 172 34.36 -22.16 11.27
CA ASN A 172 34.84 -22.72 12.54
C ASN A 172 35.58 -21.65 13.36
N ASN A 173 35.53 -21.78 14.68
CA ASN A 173 36.26 -20.95 15.64
C ASN A 173 36.01 -19.44 15.45
N VAL A 174 34.74 -19.02 15.51
CA VAL A 174 34.35 -17.61 15.49
C VAL A 174 35.07 -16.87 16.64
N GLN A 175 35.72 -15.76 16.33
CA GLN A 175 36.43 -14.96 17.33
C GLN A 175 35.41 -14.12 18.14
N PRO A 176 35.73 -13.80 19.40
CA PRO A 176 34.92 -12.87 20.18
C PRO A 176 34.86 -11.48 19.54
N GLY A 177 33.72 -10.81 19.70
CA GLY A 177 33.50 -9.45 19.20
C GLY A 177 31.99 -9.09 19.24
N ASP A 178 31.67 -7.88 18.88
CA ASP A 178 30.29 -7.40 18.79
C ASP A 178 29.54 -8.09 17.65
N ALA A 179 28.25 -8.31 17.83
CA ALA A 179 27.41 -9.01 16.86
C ALA A 179 26.08 -8.26 16.67
N ASN A 180 26.13 -7.13 15.98
CA ASN A 180 24.97 -6.29 15.70
C ASN A 180 24.42 -6.56 14.30
N ALA A 181 23.11 -6.54 14.15
CA ALA A 181 22.44 -6.67 12.86
C ALA A 181 21.19 -5.80 12.82
N SER A 182 20.90 -5.23 11.65
CA SER A 182 19.67 -4.46 11.39
C SER A 182 18.84 -5.15 10.32
N VAL A 183 17.57 -5.39 10.62
CA VAL A 183 16.64 -6.07 9.74
C VAL A 183 15.31 -5.30 9.72
N SER A 184 14.80 -5.02 8.55
CA SER A 184 13.47 -4.42 8.36
C SER A 184 12.41 -5.51 8.16
N PHE A 185 11.16 -5.19 8.41
CA PHE A 185 10.06 -6.11 8.12
C PHE A 185 8.92 -5.42 7.38
N ILE A 186 8.17 -6.21 6.62
CA ILE A 186 6.97 -5.79 5.89
C ILE A 186 5.86 -6.78 6.24
N ILE A 187 4.66 -6.25 6.48
CA ILE A 187 3.47 -7.05 6.77
C ILE A 187 2.54 -7.00 5.56
N THR A 188 2.03 -8.15 5.15
CA THR A 188 1.00 -8.27 4.11
C THR A 188 -0.17 -9.06 4.65
N TYR A 189 -1.38 -8.71 4.22
CA TYR A 189 -2.65 -9.33 4.65
C TYR A 189 -3.33 -10.00 3.47
N ASP A 190 -4.15 -11.03 3.74
CA ASP A 190 -5.04 -11.66 2.77
C ASP A 190 -6.52 -11.48 3.12
#